data_69dbc6d9805b745b48cd4d06207311e8
#
_entry.id   69dbc6d9805b745b48cd4d06207311e8
#
_cell.length_a   1.000
_cell.length_b   1.000
_cell.length_c   1.000
_cell.angle_alpha   90.00
_cell.angle_beta   90.00
_cell.angle_gamma   90.00
#
_symmetry.space_group_name_H-M   'P 1'
#
loop_
_entity.id
_entity.type
_entity.pdbx_description
1 polymer ?
#
loop_
_entity_poly.entity_id
_entity_poly.type
_entity_poly.pdbx_seq_one_letter_code
_entity_poly.pdbx_strand_id
1 'polypeptide(L)'
;LMSAEVPKGGMFVCRPSPIIYHNGFVQGFSLLSDLHIGARNVDYDLIKEELETAKKKKDRILLNGDIFDLILVGDRKRFRADVLHPRLQGKNDIINAAIEWGVEILGPYADQLEMCGVGNHEDAILKYGSVDVCKILVHELRKLRKDKNHIIHYGGYTGFYDARFHYTRDNSDRHGKRFVIYYHHGAGGSAPVTKGMIDFHRKGWIQADVILLGHKHNKLTSVVRTVSCPVRGYDPIMKDVYHVMTGSYMTNYGGQTQGSLEEHGRIAPYAADWGMPEQAKGGARIELEFGSSYESYRVRVIQ
;
A
#
# COMPACT_ATOMS: atom_id res chain seq x y z
N LEU A 1 23.23 -8.03 7.83
CA LEU A 1 21.96 -8.78 7.65
C LEU A 1 21.16 -8.65 8.94
N MET A 2 20.42 -7.54 9.11
CA MET A 2 19.39 -7.50 10.16
C MET A 2 18.23 -8.34 9.66
N SER A 3 18.05 -9.52 10.25
CA SER A 3 16.84 -10.32 10.11
C SER A 3 15.68 -9.45 10.61
N ALA A 4 14.66 -9.26 9.80
CA ALA A 4 13.39 -8.74 10.29
C ALA A 4 12.88 -9.78 11.30
N GLU A 5 13.04 -9.50 12.58
CA GLU A 5 12.44 -10.32 13.63
C GLU A 5 10.93 -10.24 13.44
N VAL A 6 10.29 -11.38 13.26
CA VAL A 6 8.83 -11.47 13.29
C VAL A 6 8.40 -11.03 14.69
N PRO A 7 7.65 -9.94 14.83
CA PRO A 7 7.29 -9.44 16.15
C PRO A 7 6.47 -10.48 16.90
N LYS A 8 6.73 -10.66 18.18
CA LYS A 8 6.01 -11.59 19.07
C LYS A 8 4.48 -11.37 19.14
N GLY A 9 3.96 -10.29 18.52
CA GLY A 9 2.54 -9.93 18.49
C GLY A 9 1.86 -9.97 17.12
N GLY A 10 2.53 -10.49 16.07
CA GLY A 10 1.93 -10.57 14.71
C GLY A 10 1.76 -9.22 13.99
N MET A 11 2.17 -8.10 14.59
CA MET A 11 2.17 -6.78 13.95
C MET A 11 3.60 -6.32 13.68
N PHE A 12 3.85 -5.85 12.47
CA PHE A 12 5.14 -5.31 12.07
C PHE A 12 5.27 -3.84 12.49
N VAL A 13 6.50 -3.41 12.76
CA VAL A 13 6.81 -1.99 12.94
C VAL A 13 7.94 -1.61 11.99
N CYS A 14 7.57 -0.92 10.93
CA CYS A 14 8.50 -0.41 9.93
C CYS A 14 9.00 0.96 10.39
N ARG A 15 10.29 1.08 10.64
CA ARG A 15 10.95 2.33 11.05
C ARG A 15 11.99 2.73 10.01
N PRO A 16 11.63 3.61 9.09
CA PRO A 16 12.59 4.16 8.14
C PRO A 16 13.60 5.04 8.87
N SER A 17 14.69 5.35 8.17
CA SER A 17 15.62 6.38 8.64
C SER A 17 14.92 7.71 8.84
N PRO A 18 15.30 8.47 9.88
CA PRO A 18 14.69 9.76 10.15
C PRO A 18 14.79 10.72 8.96
N ILE A 19 13.76 11.51 8.76
CA ILE A 19 13.70 12.56 7.75
C ILE A 19 14.18 13.86 8.38
N ILE A 20 15.22 14.45 7.82
CA ILE A 20 15.66 15.79 8.23
C ILE A 20 14.78 16.82 7.53
N TYR A 21 14.23 17.76 8.29
CA TYR A 21 13.36 18.81 7.75
C TYR A 21 13.72 20.21 8.24
N HIS A 22 13.28 21.19 7.50
CA HIS A 22 13.38 22.62 7.78
C HIS A 22 12.02 23.28 7.53
N ASN A 23 11.90 24.55 7.85
CA ASN A 23 10.67 25.31 7.62
C ASN A 23 10.26 25.30 6.15
N GLY A 24 8.96 25.05 5.92
CA GLY A 24 8.39 24.93 4.58
C GLY A 24 8.68 23.61 3.87
N PHE A 25 9.29 22.64 4.57
CA PHE A 25 9.50 21.31 4.03
C PHE A 25 8.17 20.58 3.85
N VAL A 26 8.03 19.87 2.74
CA VAL A 26 6.87 19.03 2.44
C VAL A 26 7.34 17.60 2.22
N GLN A 27 6.77 16.66 2.97
CA GLN A 27 6.97 15.23 2.75
C GLN A 27 5.67 14.60 2.26
N GLY A 28 5.72 14.00 1.09
CA GLY A 28 4.64 13.18 0.57
C GLY A 28 4.81 11.70 0.92
N PHE A 29 3.68 11.02 1.09
CA PHE A 29 3.56 9.58 1.19
C PHE A 29 2.55 9.11 0.14
N SER A 30 2.99 8.30 -0.80
CA SER A 30 2.12 7.63 -1.77
C SER A 30 1.72 6.26 -1.20
N LEU A 31 0.44 6.11 -0.94
CA LEU A 31 -0.17 4.92 -0.32
C LEU A 31 -0.85 4.11 -1.41
N LEU A 32 -0.27 3.00 -1.79
CA LEU A 32 -0.75 2.15 -2.87
C LEU A 32 -1.09 0.76 -2.31
N SER A 33 -2.09 0.12 -2.86
CA SER A 33 -2.52 -1.23 -2.52
C SER A 33 -3.21 -1.86 -3.72
N ASP A 34 -3.36 -3.17 -3.71
CA ASP A 34 -4.18 -3.87 -4.69
C ASP A 34 -3.74 -3.61 -6.15
N LEU A 35 -2.41 -3.68 -6.38
CA LEU A 35 -1.83 -3.52 -7.72
C LEU A 35 -2.18 -4.69 -8.64
N HIS A 36 -2.33 -5.89 -8.08
CA HIS A 36 -2.69 -7.11 -8.80
C HIS A 36 -1.82 -7.39 -10.03
N ILE A 37 -0.50 -7.18 -9.93
CA ILE A 37 0.44 -7.49 -11.00
C ILE A 37 0.32 -8.98 -11.34
N GLY A 38 0.05 -9.27 -12.60
CA GLY A 38 -0.20 -10.63 -13.08
C GLY A 38 -1.61 -10.82 -13.59
N ALA A 39 -2.57 -10.01 -13.18
CA ALA A 39 -3.91 -10.04 -13.75
C ALA A 39 -3.98 -9.30 -15.09
N ARG A 40 -4.87 -9.79 -15.97
CA ARG A 40 -5.06 -9.26 -17.31
C ARG A 40 -5.76 -7.91 -17.34
N ASN A 41 -6.69 -7.69 -16.40
CA ASN A 41 -7.55 -6.51 -16.34
C ASN A 41 -6.99 -5.41 -15.42
N VAL A 42 -5.68 -5.33 -15.27
CA VAL A 42 -5.01 -4.28 -14.49
C VAL A 42 -4.65 -3.10 -15.39
N ASP A 43 -4.84 -1.91 -14.86
CA ASP A 43 -4.44 -0.64 -15.47
C ASP A 43 -2.96 -0.36 -15.14
N TYR A 44 -2.07 -0.97 -15.92
CA TYR A 44 -0.63 -0.83 -15.74
C TYR A 44 -0.12 0.59 -16.03
N ASP A 45 -0.83 1.33 -16.87
CA ASP A 45 -0.48 2.72 -17.18
C ASP A 45 -0.73 3.62 -15.96
N LEU A 46 -1.85 3.42 -15.27
CA LEU A 46 -2.14 4.13 -14.02
C LEU A 46 -1.12 3.80 -12.91
N ILE A 47 -0.72 2.52 -12.77
CA ILE A 47 0.34 2.13 -11.82
C ILE A 47 1.61 2.93 -12.11
N LYS A 48 2.02 2.97 -13.38
CA LYS A 48 3.22 3.68 -13.81
C LYS A 48 3.09 5.19 -13.56
N GLU A 49 1.96 5.79 -13.88
CA GLU A 49 1.69 7.22 -13.69
C GLU A 49 1.82 7.63 -12.22
N GLU A 50 1.22 6.86 -11.31
CA GLU A 50 1.28 7.14 -9.86
C GLU A 50 2.69 6.95 -9.30
N LEU A 51 3.42 5.91 -9.74
CA LEU A 51 4.81 5.68 -9.34
C LEU A 51 5.76 6.79 -9.86
N GLU A 52 5.60 7.23 -11.11
CA GLU A 52 6.35 8.36 -11.66
C GLU A 52 6.03 9.67 -10.93
N THR A 53 4.76 9.88 -10.58
CA THR A 53 4.34 11.03 -9.78
C THR A 53 5.00 11.02 -8.40
N ALA A 54 5.00 9.87 -7.73
CA ALA A 54 5.66 9.69 -6.44
C ALA A 54 7.18 9.98 -6.55
N LYS A 55 7.83 9.46 -7.59
CA LYS A 55 9.26 9.71 -7.84
C LYS A 55 9.54 11.19 -8.09
N LYS A 56 8.77 11.83 -8.94
CA LYS A 56 8.91 13.27 -9.27
C LYS A 56 8.73 14.14 -8.03
N LYS A 57 7.79 13.80 -7.17
CA LYS A 57 7.51 14.52 -5.92
C LYS A 57 8.41 14.10 -4.75
N LYS A 58 9.28 13.11 -4.94
CA LYS A 58 10.12 12.51 -3.90
C LYS A 58 9.31 11.98 -2.71
N ASP A 59 8.13 11.45 -3.00
CA ASP A 59 7.29 10.83 -2.00
C ASP A 59 7.93 9.52 -1.51
N ARG A 60 7.56 9.11 -0.32
CA ARG A 60 7.81 7.77 0.20
C ARG A 60 6.64 6.87 -0.17
N ILE A 61 6.93 5.73 -0.78
CA ILE A 61 5.90 4.80 -1.30
C ILE A 61 5.70 3.67 -0.30
N LEU A 62 4.45 3.45 0.10
CA LEU A 62 4.01 2.32 0.90
C LEU A 62 3.07 1.45 0.07
N LEU A 63 3.41 0.16 -0.08
CA LEU A 63 2.57 -0.83 -0.75
C LEU A 63 1.86 -1.67 0.31
N ASN A 64 0.52 -1.62 0.37
CA ASN A 64 -0.26 -2.25 1.44
C ASN A 64 -0.91 -3.58 1.01
N GLY A 65 -0.13 -4.46 0.35
CA GLY A 65 -0.56 -5.82 -0.02
C GLY A 65 -1.32 -5.91 -1.35
N ASP A 66 -1.63 -7.14 -1.74
CA ASP A 66 -2.16 -7.53 -3.05
C ASP A 66 -1.37 -6.89 -4.19
N ILE A 67 -0.02 -6.98 -4.08
CA ILE A 67 0.91 -6.51 -5.11
C ILE A 67 0.78 -7.41 -6.34
N PHE A 68 0.60 -8.72 -6.11
CA PHE A 68 0.45 -9.71 -7.16
C PHE A 68 -0.95 -10.29 -7.21
N ASP A 69 -1.43 -10.60 -8.40
CA ASP A 69 -2.60 -11.45 -8.63
C ASP A 69 -2.17 -12.81 -9.19
N LEU A 70 -1.73 -13.68 -8.30
CA LEU A 70 -1.26 -15.02 -8.62
C LEU A 70 -2.19 -16.06 -7.98
N ILE A 71 -3.45 -16.09 -8.45
CA ILE A 71 -4.37 -17.17 -8.08
C ILE A 71 -4.00 -18.40 -8.91
N LEU A 72 -3.24 -19.29 -8.30
CA LEU A 72 -2.72 -20.49 -8.95
C LEU A 72 -3.68 -21.68 -8.81
N VAL A 73 -3.42 -22.75 -9.58
CA VAL A 73 -4.20 -24.00 -9.62
C VAL A 73 -4.47 -24.60 -8.22
N GLY A 74 -3.59 -24.35 -7.24
CA GLY A 74 -3.78 -24.77 -5.86
C GLY A 74 -4.98 -24.13 -5.16
N ASP A 75 -5.38 -22.94 -5.56
CA ASP A 75 -6.61 -22.28 -5.12
C ASP A 75 -7.77 -22.60 -6.08
N ARG A 76 -8.25 -23.83 -6.03
CA ARG A 76 -9.29 -24.33 -6.95
C ARG A 76 -10.58 -23.52 -6.98
N LYS A 77 -10.87 -22.75 -5.94
CA LYS A 77 -12.11 -21.95 -5.85
C LYS A 77 -12.02 -20.66 -6.64
N ARG A 78 -10.82 -20.07 -6.74
CA ARG A 78 -10.62 -18.78 -7.36
C ARG A 78 -9.82 -18.85 -8.67
N PHE A 79 -9.16 -20.00 -8.94
CA PHE A 79 -8.33 -20.17 -10.13
C PHE A 79 -9.14 -20.08 -11.41
N ARG A 80 -8.71 -19.19 -12.28
CA ARG A 80 -9.18 -19.02 -13.67
C ARG A 80 -7.97 -18.74 -14.55
N ALA A 81 -7.67 -19.61 -15.48
CA ALA A 81 -6.51 -19.46 -16.37
C ALA A 81 -6.63 -18.23 -17.29
N ASP A 82 -7.85 -17.80 -17.61
CA ASP A 82 -8.15 -16.70 -18.52
C ASP A 82 -7.94 -15.30 -17.89
N VAL A 83 -7.88 -15.21 -16.55
CA VAL A 83 -7.60 -13.94 -15.86
C VAL A 83 -6.12 -13.62 -15.78
N LEU A 84 -5.25 -14.61 -16.00
CA LEU A 84 -3.81 -14.41 -15.99
C LEU A 84 -3.37 -13.59 -17.20
N HIS A 85 -2.50 -12.60 -16.97
CA HIS A 85 -1.97 -11.77 -18.03
C HIS A 85 -1.20 -12.61 -19.08
N PRO A 86 -1.33 -12.32 -20.41
CA PRO A 86 -0.69 -13.07 -21.47
C PRO A 86 0.83 -13.26 -21.28
N ARG A 87 1.50 -12.29 -20.68
CA ARG A 87 2.93 -12.36 -20.34
C ARG A 87 3.29 -13.55 -19.44
N LEU A 88 2.36 -14.00 -18.62
CA LEU A 88 2.55 -15.10 -17.67
C LEU A 88 1.94 -16.42 -18.15
N GLN A 89 1.06 -16.37 -19.14
CA GLN A 89 0.43 -17.57 -19.69
C GLN A 89 1.47 -18.49 -20.34
N GLY A 90 1.27 -19.80 -20.17
CA GLY A 90 2.15 -20.83 -20.77
C GLY A 90 3.55 -20.93 -20.16
N LYS A 91 3.87 -20.17 -19.12
CA LYS A 91 5.14 -20.30 -18.41
C LYS A 91 5.09 -21.45 -17.40
N ASN A 92 6.15 -22.24 -17.35
CA ASN A 92 6.29 -23.32 -16.36
C ASN A 92 6.58 -22.77 -14.94
N ASP A 93 7.17 -21.57 -14.87
CA ASP A 93 7.57 -20.91 -13.62
C ASP A 93 6.87 -19.56 -13.49
N ILE A 94 5.54 -19.61 -13.31
CA ILE A 94 4.68 -18.42 -13.26
C ILE A 94 5.06 -17.51 -12.08
N ILE A 95 5.40 -18.09 -10.93
CA ILE A 95 5.70 -17.34 -9.70
C ILE A 95 6.95 -16.47 -9.90
N ASN A 96 8.04 -17.07 -10.37
CA ASN A 96 9.27 -16.31 -10.61
C ASN A 96 9.09 -15.29 -11.74
N ALA A 97 8.40 -15.64 -12.81
CA ALA A 97 8.10 -14.71 -13.90
C ALA A 97 7.28 -13.49 -13.44
N ALA A 98 6.36 -13.68 -12.49
CA ALA A 98 5.59 -12.58 -11.90
C ALA A 98 6.45 -11.72 -10.96
N ILE A 99 7.33 -12.34 -10.17
CA ILE A 99 8.27 -11.61 -9.31
C ILE A 99 9.23 -10.77 -10.17
N GLU A 100 9.81 -11.34 -11.23
CA GLU A 100 10.66 -10.60 -12.18
C GLU A 100 9.90 -9.40 -12.78
N TRP A 101 8.65 -9.60 -13.16
CA TRP A 101 7.82 -8.52 -13.68
C TRP A 101 7.50 -7.46 -12.62
N GLY A 102 7.22 -7.86 -11.37
CA GLY A 102 7.07 -6.93 -10.25
C GLY A 102 8.34 -6.11 -10.00
N VAL A 103 9.52 -6.75 -10.10
CA VAL A 103 10.81 -6.06 -10.01
C VAL A 103 11.02 -5.09 -11.17
N GLU A 104 10.61 -5.46 -12.39
CA GLU A 104 10.69 -4.57 -13.56
C GLU A 104 9.82 -3.32 -13.37
N ILE A 105 8.58 -3.47 -12.87
CA ILE A 105 7.65 -2.36 -12.62
C ILE A 105 8.13 -1.48 -11.46
N LEU A 106 8.52 -2.06 -10.34
CA LEU A 106 8.79 -1.35 -9.09
C LEU A 106 10.26 -0.93 -8.92
N GLY A 107 11.18 -1.61 -9.58
CA GLY A 107 12.62 -1.39 -9.47
C GLY A 107 13.08 0.04 -9.74
N PRO A 108 12.56 0.74 -10.78
CA PRO A 108 12.89 2.14 -11.05
C PRO A 108 12.55 3.12 -9.90
N TYR A 109 11.74 2.65 -8.94
CA TYR A 109 11.25 3.41 -7.79
C TYR A 109 11.76 2.86 -6.45
N ALA A 110 12.76 1.96 -6.48
CA ALA A 110 13.30 1.32 -5.28
C ALA A 110 13.77 2.33 -4.22
N ASP A 111 14.29 3.49 -4.63
CA ASP A 111 14.75 4.54 -3.72
C ASP A 111 13.58 5.23 -2.97
N GLN A 112 12.37 5.21 -3.52
CA GLN A 112 11.16 5.75 -2.90
C GLN A 112 10.37 4.71 -2.09
N LEU A 113 10.56 3.41 -2.41
CA LEU A 113 9.87 2.33 -1.71
C LEU A 113 10.36 2.19 -0.27
N GLU A 114 9.43 2.24 0.67
CA GLU A 114 9.72 2.13 2.09
C GLU A 114 9.22 0.81 2.69
N MET A 115 8.10 0.31 2.17
CA MET A 115 7.44 -0.87 2.70
C MET A 115 6.66 -1.61 1.61
N CYS A 116 6.74 -2.95 1.63
CA CYS A 116 5.84 -3.83 0.90
C CYS A 116 5.09 -4.71 1.91
N GLY A 117 3.78 -4.50 2.00
CA GLY A 117 2.86 -5.33 2.78
C GLY A 117 2.46 -6.59 2.04
N VAL A 118 1.80 -7.48 2.76
CA VAL A 118 1.23 -8.74 2.26
C VAL A 118 -0.29 -8.60 2.22
N GLY A 119 -0.91 -9.00 1.13
CA GLY A 119 -2.36 -9.12 1.04
C GLY A 119 -2.82 -10.57 1.02
N ASN A 120 -4.11 -10.78 0.79
CA ASN A 120 -4.67 -12.12 0.77
C ASN A 120 -4.26 -12.94 -0.47
N HIS A 121 -3.80 -12.29 -1.54
CA HIS A 121 -3.26 -12.97 -2.72
C HIS A 121 -1.88 -13.55 -2.42
N GLU A 122 -0.96 -12.79 -1.84
CA GLU A 122 0.35 -13.29 -1.41
C GLU A 122 0.24 -14.35 -0.32
N ASP A 123 -0.68 -14.16 0.66
CA ASP A 123 -0.93 -15.14 1.73
C ASP A 123 -1.44 -16.47 1.15
N ALA A 124 -2.27 -16.42 0.12
CA ALA A 124 -2.72 -17.63 -0.57
C ALA A 124 -1.56 -18.36 -1.28
N ILE A 125 -0.63 -17.64 -1.91
CA ILE A 125 0.55 -18.26 -2.54
C ILE A 125 1.43 -18.91 -1.47
N LEU A 126 1.65 -18.24 -0.36
CA LEU A 126 2.40 -18.80 0.77
C LEU A 126 1.72 -20.08 1.28
N LYS A 127 0.41 -20.04 1.47
CA LYS A 127 -0.38 -21.18 1.99
C LYS A 127 -0.41 -22.38 1.04
N TYR A 128 -0.61 -22.15 -0.25
CA TYR A 128 -0.80 -23.24 -1.23
C TYR A 128 0.47 -23.61 -1.99
N GLY A 129 1.41 -22.68 -2.11
CA GLY A 129 2.66 -22.85 -2.85
C GLY A 129 3.90 -22.86 -1.98
N SER A 130 3.79 -22.57 -0.69
CA SER A 130 4.91 -22.45 0.26
C SER A 130 5.99 -21.44 -0.19
N VAL A 131 5.59 -20.40 -0.94
CA VAL A 131 6.48 -19.35 -1.44
C VAL A 131 6.01 -18.00 -0.93
N ASP A 132 6.88 -17.28 -0.22
CA ASP A 132 6.65 -15.90 0.19
C ASP A 132 7.12 -14.94 -0.92
N VAL A 133 6.24 -14.67 -1.86
CA VAL A 133 6.54 -13.83 -3.04
C VAL A 133 6.86 -12.39 -2.65
N CYS A 134 6.22 -11.86 -1.62
CA CYS A 134 6.47 -10.50 -1.14
C CYS A 134 7.88 -10.38 -0.53
N LYS A 135 8.31 -11.38 0.24
CA LYS A 135 9.65 -11.41 0.82
C LYS A 135 10.74 -11.49 -0.25
N ILE A 136 10.51 -12.28 -1.31
CA ILE A 136 11.43 -12.37 -2.45
C ILE A 136 11.47 -11.03 -3.18
N LEU A 137 10.32 -10.43 -3.50
CA LEU A 137 10.22 -9.13 -4.13
C LEU A 137 11.01 -8.07 -3.35
N VAL A 138 10.78 -7.97 -2.03
CA VAL A 138 11.51 -7.02 -1.17
C VAL A 138 13.03 -7.25 -1.22
N HIS A 139 13.46 -8.51 -1.25
CA HIS A 139 14.87 -8.85 -1.35
C HIS A 139 15.48 -8.35 -2.66
N GLU A 140 14.81 -8.57 -3.79
CA GLU A 140 15.28 -8.12 -5.11
C GLU A 140 15.27 -6.58 -5.21
N LEU A 141 14.22 -5.92 -4.75
CA LEU A 141 14.12 -4.46 -4.77
C LEU A 141 15.19 -3.77 -3.89
N ARG A 142 15.57 -4.39 -2.77
CA ARG A 142 16.68 -3.90 -1.94
C ARG A 142 18.01 -3.87 -2.67
N LYS A 143 18.25 -4.81 -3.57
CA LYS A 143 19.48 -4.84 -4.40
C LYS A 143 19.56 -3.63 -5.33
N LEU A 144 18.42 -3.17 -5.84
CA LEU A 144 18.29 -2.06 -6.79
C LEU A 144 18.36 -0.69 -6.12
N ARG A 145 18.08 -0.60 -4.81
CA ARG A 145 18.12 0.66 -4.07
C ARG A 145 19.54 1.23 -4.04
N LYS A 146 19.68 2.51 -4.39
CA LYS A 146 20.97 3.22 -4.41
C LYS A 146 21.44 3.56 -3.00
N ASP A 147 20.53 4.14 -2.19
CA ASP A 147 20.83 4.45 -0.80
C ASP A 147 20.74 3.18 0.06
N LYS A 148 21.90 2.65 0.42
CA LYS A 148 22.02 1.43 1.24
C LYS A 148 21.77 1.66 2.75
N ASN A 149 21.68 2.91 3.19
CA ASN A 149 21.33 3.24 4.58
C ASN A 149 19.83 3.14 4.84
N HIS A 150 19.01 3.19 3.78
CA HIS A 150 17.56 2.98 3.86
C HIS A 150 17.20 1.58 3.38
N ILE A 151 16.30 0.92 4.07
CA ILE A 151 15.83 -0.42 3.70
C ILE A 151 14.36 -0.39 3.33
N ILE A 152 13.99 -1.19 2.33
CA ILE A 152 12.59 -1.49 2.07
C ILE A 152 12.13 -2.52 3.11
N HIS A 153 11.10 -2.19 3.88
CA HIS A 153 10.57 -3.07 4.91
C HIS A 153 9.63 -4.13 4.32
N TYR A 154 9.78 -5.36 4.78
CA TYR A 154 8.72 -6.36 4.65
C TYR A 154 7.66 -6.06 5.72
N GLY A 155 6.47 -5.67 5.31
CA GLY A 155 5.45 -5.14 6.21
C GLY A 155 4.48 -6.18 6.76
N GLY A 156 4.46 -7.42 6.21
CA GLY A 156 3.43 -8.40 6.55
C GLY A 156 2.02 -7.90 6.24
N TYR A 157 1.02 -8.50 6.86
CA TYR A 157 -0.40 -8.21 6.60
C TYR A 157 -0.91 -6.97 7.33
N THR A 158 -0.31 -6.63 8.46
CA THR A 158 -0.70 -5.49 9.31
C THR A 158 0.48 -4.99 10.14
N GLY A 159 0.49 -3.71 10.43
CA GLY A 159 1.54 -3.12 11.25
C GLY A 159 1.49 -1.60 11.32
N PHE A 160 2.60 -1.03 11.71
CA PHE A 160 2.79 0.41 11.79
C PHE A 160 3.99 0.83 10.94
N TYR A 161 3.82 1.90 10.21
CA TYR A 161 4.90 2.65 9.61
C TYR A 161 5.13 3.90 10.46
N ASP A 162 6.30 3.96 11.12
CA ASP A 162 6.65 4.97 12.14
C ASP A 162 7.66 5.96 11.55
N ALA A 163 7.16 6.97 10.83
CA ALA A 163 7.99 8.02 10.27
C ALA A 163 8.45 9.00 11.35
N ARG A 164 9.74 9.27 11.39
CA ARG A 164 10.35 10.21 12.33
C ARG A 164 10.97 11.37 11.57
N PHE A 165 10.74 12.58 12.07
CA PHE A 165 11.19 13.81 11.48
C PHE A 165 12.05 14.56 12.48
N HIS A 166 13.26 14.92 12.09
CA HIS A 166 14.18 15.68 12.91
C HIS A 166 14.32 17.08 12.33
N TYR A 167 13.95 18.08 13.11
CA TYR A 167 14.14 19.48 12.73
C TYR A 167 15.60 19.83 12.90
N THR A 168 16.21 20.36 11.86
CA THR A 168 17.55 20.90 11.93
C THR A 168 17.51 22.42 11.76
N ARG A 169 18.03 23.09 12.77
CA ARG A 169 18.45 24.47 12.72
C ARG A 169 19.88 24.46 13.22
N ASP A 170 20.85 24.77 12.39
CA ASP A 170 22.26 24.81 12.78
C ASP A 170 22.89 23.47 13.24
N ASN A 171 22.55 22.35 12.59
CA ASN A 171 23.07 21.01 12.92
C ASN A 171 22.81 20.49 14.36
N SER A 172 21.88 21.06 15.09
CA SER A 172 21.49 20.55 16.42
C SER A 172 20.19 19.74 16.35
N ASP A 173 20.29 18.44 16.50
CA ASP A 173 19.17 17.47 16.60
C ASP A 173 18.39 17.66 17.91
N ARG A 174 17.46 18.62 18.01
CA ARG A 174 16.80 18.84 19.30
C ARG A 174 15.30 18.57 19.33
N HIS A 175 14.60 18.48 18.19
CA HIS A 175 13.15 18.30 18.19
C HIS A 175 12.72 17.29 17.12
N GLY A 176 12.22 16.15 17.58
CA GLY A 176 11.68 15.12 16.70
C GLY A 176 10.15 15.21 16.61
N LYS A 177 9.63 15.05 15.41
CA LYS A 177 8.21 14.78 15.18
C LYS A 177 8.04 13.34 14.75
N ARG A 178 6.88 12.81 15.04
CA ARG A 178 6.51 11.45 14.69
C ARG A 178 5.19 11.48 13.94
N PHE A 179 5.11 10.72 12.84
CA PHE A 179 3.90 10.50 12.08
C PHE A 179 3.72 9.01 11.87
N VAL A 180 2.63 8.48 12.38
CA VAL A 180 2.37 7.03 12.44
C VAL A 180 1.24 6.67 11.50
N ILE A 181 1.51 5.79 10.56
CA ILE A 181 0.52 5.16 9.71
C ILE A 181 0.33 3.73 10.20
N TYR A 182 -0.85 3.41 10.74
CA TYR A 182 -1.27 2.04 10.90
C TYR A 182 -1.76 1.54 9.55
N TYR A 183 -1.27 0.40 9.11
CA TYR A 183 -1.73 -0.25 7.88
C TYR A 183 -2.26 -1.64 8.18
N HIS A 184 -3.28 -2.01 7.43
CA HIS A 184 -3.85 -3.35 7.41
C HIS A 184 -4.38 -3.58 5.99
N HIS A 185 -4.02 -4.71 5.36
CA HIS A 185 -4.48 -4.93 3.99
C HIS A 185 -6.01 -4.93 3.91
N GLY A 186 -6.67 -5.55 4.84
CA GLY A 186 -8.13 -5.67 4.88
C GLY A 186 -8.56 -7.13 4.97
N ALA A 187 -9.86 -7.37 5.08
CA ALA A 187 -10.43 -8.70 5.09
C ALA A 187 -11.93 -8.67 4.78
N GLY A 188 -12.44 -9.76 4.22
CA GLY A 188 -13.87 -9.98 3.96
C GLY A 188 -14.45 -9.10 2.84
N GLY A 189 -15.70 -9.32 2.47
CA GLY A 189 -16.38 -8.55 1.40
C GLY A 189 -16.70 -7.11 1.78
N SER A 190 -16.90 -6.25 0.79
CA SER A 190 -17.41 -4.90 0.97
C SER A 190 -18.93 -4.91 0.95
N ALA A 191 -19.58 -4.42 2.01
CA ALA A 191 -21.02 -4.21 1.98
C ALA A 191 -21.33 -2.97 1.12
N PRO A 192 -22.28 -3.05 0.17
CA PRO A 192 -22.57 -1.96 -0.78
C PRO A 192 -22.92 -0.64 -0.10
N VAL A 193 -23.60 -0.70 1.04
CA VAL A 193 -24.07 0.49 1.78
C VAL A 193 -22.94 1.16 2.55
N THR A 194 -22.09 0.39 3.22
CA THR A 194 -21.07 0.94 4.12
C THR A 194 -19.74 1.19 3.44
N LYS A 195 -19.53 0.60 2.26
CA LYS A 195 -18.32 0.76 1.41
C LYS A 195 -16.99 0.67 2.18
N GLY A 196 -16.95 -0.13 3.26
CA GLY A 196 -15.76 -0.30 4.08
C GLY A 196 -15.66 0.61 5.32
N MET A 197 -16.58 1.56 5.54
CA MET A 197 -16.56 2.42 6.73
C MET A 197 -16.56 1.65 8.04
N ILE A 198 -17.28 0.51 8.11
CA ILE A 198 -17.29 -0.37 9.30
C ILE A 198 -15.89 -0.85 9.67
N ASP A 199 -15.01 -1.07 8.68
CA ASP A 199 -13.66 -1.56 8.93
C ASP A 199 -12.79 -0.52 9.63
N PHE A 200 -13.02 0.77 9.38
CA PHE A 200 -12.39 1.86 10.13
C PHE A 200 -12.92 1.93 11.57
N HIS A 201 -14.22 1.83 11.77
CA HIS A 201 -14.81 1.81 13.12
C HIS A 201 -14.29 0.65 13.97
N ARG A 202 -14.12 -0.54 13.38
CA ARG A 202 -13.52 -1.70 14.06
C ARG A 202 -12.06 -1.47 14.45
N LYS A 203 -11.39 -0.49 13.88
CA LYS A 203 -9.99 -0.13 14.17
C LYS A 203 -9.85 1.16 14.96
N GLY A 204 -10.96 1.77 15.41
CA GLY A 204 -10.97 3.02 16.17
C GLY A 204 -10.20 3.00 17.50
N TRP A 205 -9.83 1.79 17.99
CA TRP A 205 -8.96 1.61 19.16
C TRP A 205 -7.47 1.79 18.85
N ILE A 206 -7.08 1.83 17.57
CA ILE A 206 -5.69 1.99 17.13
C ILE A 206 -5.26 3.45 17.29
N GLN A 207 -4.11 3.66 17.95
CA GLN A 207 -3.50 4.98 18.09
C GLN A 207 -2.51 5.22 16.94
N ALA A 208 -2.95 5.95 15.93
CA ALA A 208 -2.15 6.34 14.78
C ALA A 208 -2.58 7.74 14.28
N ASP A 209 -1.82 8.34 13.38
CA ASP A 209 -2.22 9.55 12.65
C ASP A 209 -3.07 9.19 11.42
N VAL A 210 -2.77 8.04 10.83
CA VAL A 210 -3.49 7.50 9.67
C VAL A 210 -3.85 6.04 9.92
N ILE A 211 -5.04 5.63 9.51
CA ILE A 211 -5.45 4.23 9.37
C ILE A 211 -5.59 3.96 7.88
N LEU A 212 -4.66 3.17 7.34
CA LEU A 212 -4.61 2.77 5.93
C LEU A 212 -5.21 1.38 5.74
N LEU A 213 -6.17 1.25 4.83
CA LEU A 213 -6.80 0.00 4.43
C LEU A 213 -6.74 -0.20 2.91
N GLY A 214 -6.66 -1.44 2.47
CA GLY A 214 -6.81 -1.90 1.08
C GLY A 214 -7.93 -2.93 0.93
N HIS A 215 -7.78 -3.90 0.00
CA HIS A 215 -8.60 -5.08 -0.17
C HIS A 215 -10.04 -4.85 -0.65
N LYS A 216 -10.69 -3.79 -0.23
CA LYS A 216 -12.10 -3.51 -0.55
C LYS A 216 -12.29 -2.86 -1.92
N HIS A 217 -11.21 -2.43 -2.55
CA HIS A 217 -11.19 -1.71 -3.82
C HIS A 217 -12.07 -0.44 -3.82
N ASN A 218 -12.41 0.10 -2.65
CA ASN A 218 -13.22 1.29 -2.49
C ASN A 218 -12.35 2.48 -2.08
N LYS A 219 -12.19 3.44 -2.96
CA LYS A 219 -11.43 4.66 -2.66
C LYS A 219 -12.24 5.56 -1.73
N LEU A 220 -11.78 5.73 -0.50
CA LEU A 220 -12.51 6.45 0.54
C LEU A 220 -11.55 7.13 1.50
N THR A 221 -11.86 8.39 1.86
CA THR A 221 -11.20 9.08 2.98
C THR A 221 -12.22 9.63 3.95
N SER A 222 -11.88 9.63 5.22
CA SER A 222 -12.62 10.36 6.26
C SER A 222 -11.66 10.82 7.35
N VAL A 223 -12.09 11.78 8.15
CA VAL A 223 -11.34 12.28 9.30
C VAL A 223 -12.17 12.11 10.54
N VAL A 224 -11.58 11.53 11.57
CA VAL A 224 -12.22 11.39 12.88
C VAL A 224 -11.39 12.19 13.89
N ARG A 225 -12.03 13.12 14.59
CA ARG A 225 -11.38 13.86 15.67
C ARG A 225 -11.50 13.10 16.97
N THR A 226 -10.37 12.67 17.51
CA THR A 226 -10.28 12.05 18.82
C THR A 226 -10.01 13.10 19.90
N VAL A 227 -10.50 12.83 21.09
CA VAL A 227 -10.30 13.70 22.26
C VAL A 227 -9.68 12.85 23.37
N SER A 228 -8.60 13.33 23.96
CA SER A 228 -7.95 12.64 25.07
C SER A 228 -7.67 13.59 26.23
N CYS A 229 -7.56 13.01 27.43
CA CYS A 229 -7.18 13.75 28.63
C CYS A 229 -5.69 14.12 28.53
N PRO A 230 -5.31 15.38 28.78
CA PRO A 230 -3.91 15.78 28.80
C PRO A 230 -3.19 15.16 30.01
N VAL A 231 -1.88 14.89 29.86
CA VAL A 231 -1.03 14.47 30.97
C VAL A 231 -0.76 15.65 31.92
N ARG A 232 -0.74 16.87 31.39
CA ARG A 232 -0.54 18.12 32.13
C ARG A 232 -1.47 19.20 31.56
N GLY A 233 -1.95 20.09 32.41
CA GLY A 233 -2.91 21.15 32.03
C GLY A 233 -4.36 20.67 32.10
N TYR A 234 -5.29 21.50 31.66
CA TYR A 234 -6.73 21.28 31.78
C TYR A 234 -7.46 21.19 30.45
N ASP A 235 -6.79 21.55 29.35
CA ASP A 235 -7.41 21.56 28.03
C ASP A 235 -7.31 20.18 27.38
N PRO A 236 -8.41 19.59 26.90
CA PRO A 236 -8.40 18.33 26.19
C PRO A 236 -7.50 18.38 24.95
N ILE A 237 -6.76 17.31 24.72
CA ILE A 237 -5.95 17.16 23.52
C ILE A 237 -6.85 16.63 22.39
N MET A 238 -6.99 17.42 21.34
CA MET A 238 -7.71 17.03 20.13
C MET A 238 -6.73 16.60 19.06
N LYS A 239 -7.00 15.45 18.43
CA LYS A 239 -6.17 14.91 17.36
C LYS A 239 -7.05 14.40 16.23
N ASP A 240 -6.75 14.82 15.01
CA ASP A 240 -7.38 14.27 13.81
C ASP A 240 -6.68 12.96 13.42
N VAL A 241 -7.48 11.92 13.20
CA VAL A 241 -7.06 10.62 12.66
C VAL A 241 -7.63 10.48 11.25
N TYR A 242 -6.76 10.31 10.29
CA TYR A 242 -7.14 10.20 8.88
C TYR A 242 -7.37 8.74 8.52
N HIS A 243 -8.57 8.42 8.09
CA HIS A 243 -8.92 7.12 7.55
C HIS A 243 -8.74 7.16 6.04
N VAL A 244 -7.92 6.29 5.50
CA VAL A 244 -7.61 6.22 4.08
C VAL A 244 -7.79 4.79 3.59
N MET A 245 -8.68 4.59 2.64
CA MET A 245 -8.85 3.34 1.92
C MET A 245 -8.48 3.58 0.46
N THR A 246 -7.59 2.78 -0.06
CA THR A 246 -7.14 2.84 -1.45
C THR A 246 -8.13 2.13 -2.36
N GLY A 247 -8.20 2.58 -3.60
CA GLY A 247 -8.79 1.80 -4.68
C GLY A 247 -7.89 0.64 -5.08
N SER A 248 -8.30 -0.06 -6.12
CA SER A 248 -7.50 -1.06 -6.83
C SER A 248 -7.07 -0.48 -8.19
N TYR A 249 -6.18 -1.20 -8.86
CA TYR A 249 -5.81 -0.91 -10.25
C TYR A 249 -6.55 -1.81 -11.24
N MET A 250 -7.45 -2.67 -10.74
CA MET A 250 -8.26 -3.54 -11.59
C MET A 250 -9.36 -2.74 -12.31
N THR A 251 -9.64 -3.11 -13.55
CA THR A 251 -10.76 -2.59 -14.35
C THR A 251 -11.85 -3.64 -14.40
N ASN A 252 -13.04 -3.28 -13.92
CA ASN A 252 -14.19 -4.20 -13.87
C ASN A 252 -14.99 -4.17 -15.17
N TYR A 253 -15.02 -3.03 -15.86
CA TYR A 253 -15.75 -2.82 -17.10
C TYR A 253 -14.89 -2.04 -18.10
N GLY A 254 -15.00 -2.35 -19.39
CA GLY A 254 -14.41 -1.54 -20.48
C GLY A 254 -12.88 -1.51 -20.54
N GLY A 255 -12.20 -2.38 -19.83
CA GLY A 255 -10.74 -2.51 -19.95
C GLY A 255 -10.35 -2.91 -21.38
N GLN A 256 -9.25 -2.35 -21.91
CA GLN A 256 -8.68 -2.76 -23.19
C GLN A 256 -8.28 -4.23 -23.09
N THR A 257 -9.19 -5.12 -23.41
CA THR A 257 -8.85 -6.49 -23.77
C THR A 257 -8.16 -6.40 -25.13
N GLN A 258 -6.84 -6.41 -25.14
CA GLN A 258 -6.08 -6.67 -26.38
C GLN A 258 -6.44 -8.08 -26.85
N GLY A 259 -7.33 -8.18 -27.81
CA GLY A 259 -7.79 -9.41 -28.44
C GLY A 259 -9.29 -9.36 -28.71
N SER A 260 -9.71 -9.94 -29.84
CA SER A 260 -11.13 -10.01 -30.16
C SER A 260 -11.89 -10.92 -29.20
N LEU A 261 -13.16 -10.61 -28.93
CA LEU A 261 -14.08 -11.45 -28.15
C LEU A 261 -14.13 -12.91 -28.65
N GLU A 262 -13.79 -13.13 -29.91
CA GLU A 262 -13.80 -14.45 -30.57
C GLU A 262 -12.61 -15.34 -30.18
N GLU A 263 -11.45 -14.74 -29.83
CA GLU A 263 -10.25 -15.51 -29.46
C GLU A 263 -10.21 -15.94 -27.99
N HIS A 264 -11.02 -15.37 -27.10
CA HIS A 264 -10.76 -15.44 -25.67
C HIS A 264 -11.93 -15.89 -24.82
N GLY A 265 -13.06 -16.27 -25.43
CA GLY A 265 -14.21 -16.76 -24.66
C GLY A 265 -14.85 -15.70 -23.74
N ARG A 266 -15.73 -16.11 -22.85
CA ARG A 266 -16.38 -15.25 -21.85
C ARG A 266 -15.36 -14.74 -20.82
N ILE A 267 -14.75 -13.60 -21.08
CA ILE A 267 -13.89 -12.93 -20.10
C ILE A 267 -14.66 -11.74 -19.56
N ALA A 268 -15.62 -12.00 -18.69
CA ALA A 268 -16.08 -10.98 -17.79
C ALA A 268 -15.17 -11.00 -16.55
N PRO A 269 -14.60 -9.88 -16.11
CA PRO A 269 -13.99 -9.78 -14.79
C PRO A 269 -14.98 -10.26 -13.72
N TYR A 270 -14.48 -10.88 -12.64
CA TYR A 270 -15.33 -11.37 -11.54
C TYR A 270 -16.38 -10.36 -11.09
N ALA A 271 -16.01 -9.09 -11.00
CA ALA A 271 -16.91 -8.01 -10.60
C ALA A 271 -18.05 -7.78 -11.60
N ALA A 272 -17.79 -7.92 -12.89
CA ALA A 272 -18.83 -7.80 -13.93
C ALA A 272 -19.79 -8.98 -13.90
N ASP A 273 -19.31 -10.20 -13.67
CA ASP A 273 -20.15 -11.39 -13.51
C ASP A 273 -21.14 -11.26 -12.33
N TRP A 274 -20.73 -10.53 -11.28
CA TRP A 274 -21.56 -10.26 -10.10
C TRP A 274 -22.32 -8.94 -10.14
N GLY A 275 -22.25 -8.18 -11.26
CA GLY A 275 -22.90 -6.89 -11.39
C GLY A 275 -22.40 -5.84 -10.40
N MET A 276 -21.15 -5.94 -9.97
CA MET A 276 -20.56 -4.96 -9.07
C MET A 276 -20.31 -3.64 -9.81
N PRO A 277 -20.50 -2.48 -9.16
CA PRO A 277 -20.20 -1.20 -9.80
C PRO A 277 -18.69 -1.05 -10.07
N GLU A 278 -18.34 -0.29 -11.10
CA GLU A 278 -16.97 0.17 -11.31
C GLU A 278 -16.53 0.99 -10.10
N GLN A 279 -15.31 0.75 -9.63
CA GLN A 279 -14.76 1.42 -8.46
C GLN A 279 -13.73 2.48 -8.89
N ALA A 280 -13.56 3.52 -8.08
CA ALA A 280 -12.48 4.48 -8.28
C ALA A 280 -11.12 3.79 -8.11
N LYS A 281 -10.28 3.89 -9.14
CA LYS A 281 -8.96 3.27 -9.18
C LYS A 281 -7.89 4.09 -8.49
N GLY A 282 -6.77 3.43 -8.19
CA GLY A 282 -5.53 4.04 -7.76
C GLY A 282 -5.38 4.19 -6.24
N GLY A 283 -4.21 4.69 -5.87
CA GLY A 283 -3.80 4.92 -4.49
C GLY A 283 -4.35 6.22 -3.91
N ALA A 284 -3.79 6.61 -2.77
CA ALA A 284 -3.99 7.89 -2.14
C ALA A 284 -2.64 8.53 -1.81
N ARG A 285 -2.60 9.84 -1.67
CA ARG A 285 -1.40 10.57 -1.31
C ARG A 285 -1.63 11.40 -0.06
N ILE A 286 -0.69 11.35 0.87
CA ILE A 286 -0.68 12.22 2.06
C ILE A 286 0.50 13.16 1.97
N GLU A 287 0.28 14.43 2.22
CA GLU A 287 1.31 15.44 2.35
C GLU A 287 1.38 15.95 3.79
N LEU A 288 2.59 16.00 4.33
CA LEU A 288 2.91 16.70 5.56
C LEU A 288 3.64 17.98 5.21
N GLU A 289 3.02 19.12 5.46
CA GLU A 289 3.59 20.44 5.26
C GLU A 289 4.04 20.99 6.62
N PHE A 290 5.34 21.15 6.82
CA PHE A 290 5.93 21.64 8.05
C PHE A 290 5.97 23.17 8.05
N GLY A 291 5.32 23.78 9.05
CA GLY A 291 5.23 25.25 9.21
C GLY A 291 6.54 25.88 9.69
N SER A 292 6.46 27.17 9.96
CA SER A 292 7.58 28.00 10.47
C SER A 292 7.92 27.71 11.95
N SER A 293 7.05 27.03 12.69
CA SER A 293 7.33 26.55 14.05
C SER A 293 7.59 25.05 14.05
N TYR A 294 8.52 24.60 14.88
CA TYR A 294 8.82 23.18 15.09
C TYR A 294 7.63 22.39 15.69
N GLU A 295 6.53 23.07 16.02
CA GLU A 295 5.42 22.48 16.79
C GLU A 295 4.30 21.89 15.93
N SER A 296 4.18 22.29 14.66
CA SER A 296 3.04 21.87 13.84
C SER A 296 3.42 21.47 12.42
N TYR A 297 2.72 20.48 11.93
CA TYR A 297 2.60 20.20 10.51
C TYR A 297 1.13 20.12 10.11
N ARG A 298 0.85 20.48 8.87
CA ARG A 298 -0.48 20.30 8.27
C ARG A 298 -0.50 19.01 7.48
N VAL A 299 -1.59 18.26 7.64
CA VAL A 299 -1.83 17.04 6.86
C VAL A 299 -2.83 17.36 5.75
N ARG A 300 -2.51 16.96 4.52
CA ARG A 300 -3.43 16.97 3.38
C ARG A 300 -3.55 15.56 2.84
N VAL A 301 -4.77 15.10 2.61
CA VAL A 301 -5.05 13.84 1.94
C VAL A 301 -5.56 14.15 0.54
N ILE A 302 -4.92 13.54 -0.46
CA ILE A 302 -5.19 13.73 -1.89
C ILE A 302 -5.56 12.35 -2.45
N GLN A 303 -6.69 12.26 -3.11
CA GLN A 303 -7.19 11.03 -3.75
C GLN A 303 -7.18 11.15 -5.26
#